data_a6b37034c0bcc493fba779a3a872e65d
#
_entry.id   a6b37034c0bcc493fba779a3a872e65d
#
_cell.length_a   1.000
_cell.length_b   1.000
_cell.length_c   1.000
_cell.angle_alpha   90.00
_cell.angle_beta   90.00
_cell.angle_gamma   90.00
#
_symmetry.space_group_name_H-M   'P 1'
#
loop_
_entity.id
_entity.type
_entity.pdbx_description
1 polymer ?
#
loop_
_entity_poly.entity_id
_entity_poly.type
_entity_poly.pdbx_seq_one_letter_code
_entity_poly.pdbx_strand_id
1 'polypeptide(L)'
;MKYIGNIQNNAWTDSVVDQVMSKEGMLRPKQGGIPEGTKGKSEWQKAIDAGYDPTAVYFQLFDKNNLQIDVPNISTCGRQQHWWITKMMPGNFMPMHVDPHTVQQKNADRFWIPLQDWQSGHIFMYEDYVTTDYKKGDIFQYENSAALHGAANIGSTPRVILQVTLHE
;
A
#
# COMPACT_ATOMS: atom_id res chain seq x y z
N MET A 1 -3.20 8.06 10.47
CA MET A 1 -2.42 6.81 10.75
C MET A 1 -1.61 6.99 12.02
N LYS A 2 -1.47 5.94 12.79
CA LYS A 2 -0.70 5.92 14.04
C LYS A 2 0.60 5.14 13.85
N TYR A 3 1.75 5.74 14.15
CA TYR A 3 3.01 5.01 14.26
C TYR A 3 2.96 4.08 15.48
N ILE A 4 3.31 2.81 15.29
CA ILE A 4 3.25 1.81 16.36
C ILE A 4 4.58 1.08 16.61
N GLY A 5 5.58 1.26 15.78
CA GLY A 5 6.89 0.64 15.93
C GLY A 5 7.65 0.51 14.62
N ASN A 6 8.69 -0.31 14.64
CA ASN A 6 9.53 -0.56 13.48
C ASN A 6 9.94 -2.05 13.44
N ILE A 7 10.00 -2.63 12.25
CA ILE A 7 10.60 -3.95 12.03
C ILE A 7 12.11 -3.80 12.20
N GLN A 8 12.64 -4.14 13.37
CA GLN A 8 14.06 -3.98 13.72
C GLN A 8 14.99 -4.94 12.95
N ASN A 9 14.65 -5.34 11.74
CA ASN A 9 15.40 -6.27 10.90
C ASN A 9 15.68 -5.67 9.53
N ASN A 10 16.69 -4.80 9.47
CA ASN A 10 17.11 -4.16 8.22
C ASN A 10 17.57 -5.16 7.16
N ALA A 11 18.23 -6.25 7.55
CA ALA A 11 18.68 -7.28 6.61
C ALA A 11 17.50 -7.97 5.92
N TRP A 12 16.41 -8.18 6.65
CA TRP A 12 15.18 -8.72 6.08
C TRP A 12 14.53 -7.72 5.10
N THR A 13 14.37 -6.45 5.47
CA THR A 13 13.78 -5.44 4.60
C THR A 13 14.59 -5.25 3.32
N ASP A 14 15.93 -5.19 3.42
CA ASP A 14 16.83 -5.05 2.27
C ASP A 14 16.71 -6.27 1.33
N SER A 15 16.73 -7.49 1.90
CA SER A 15 16.55 -8.72 1.11
C SER A 15 15.20 -8.78 0.39
N VAL A 16 14.13 -8.32 1.01
CA VAL A 16 12.80 -8.25 0.38
C VAL A 16 12.78 -7.24 -0.74
N VAL A 17 13.36 -6.06 -0.53
CA VAL A 17 13.47 -5.02 -1.57
C VAL A 17 14.25 -5.54 -2.76
N ASP A 18 15.40 -6.19 -2.56
CA ASP A 18 16.23 -6.75 -3.62
C ASP A 18 15.46 -7.80 -4.45
N GLN A 19 14.70 -8.67 -3.79
CA GLN A 19 13.86 -9.66 -4.47
C GLN A 19 12.74 -9.01 -5.29
N VAL A 20 12.07 -7.98 -4.74
CA VAL A 20 11.01 -7.25 -5.40
C VAL A 20 11.55 -6.44 -6.58
N MET A 21 12.75 -5.88 -6.45
CA MET A 21 13.38 -5.10 -7.51
C MET A 21 13.84 -5.98 -8.67
N SER A 22 14.29 -7.21 -8.40
CA SER A 22 14.77 -8.15 -9.41
C SER A 22 13.65 -8.90 -10.16
N LYS A 23 12.39 -8.77 -9.74
CA LYS A 23 11.25 -9.49 -10.32
C LYS A 23 10.21 -8.54 -10.90
N GLU A 24 9.43 -9.06 -11.84
CA GLU A 24 8.17 -8.44 -12.23
C GLU A 24 7.03 -9.03 -11.38
N GLY A 25 6.30 -8.15 -10.72
CA GLY A 25 5.10 -8.52 -9.98
C GLY A 25 3.87 -8.61 -10.89
N MET A 26 2.76 -9.07 -10.33
CA MET A 26 1.48 -8.97 -11.00
C MET A 26 1.17 -7.51 -11.30
N LEU A 27 1.00 -7.18 -12.58
CA LEU A 27 0.52 -5.86 -12.97
C LEU A 27 -0.92 -5.68 -12.46
N ARG A 28 -1.13 -4.63 -11.70
CA ARG A 28 -2.47 -4.26 -11.23
C ARG A 28 -2.91 -2.97 -11.89
N PRO A 29 -3.56 -3.05 -13.07
CA PRO A 29 -4.48 -2.00 -13.48
C PRO A 29 -5.61 -1.99 -12.45
N LYS A 30 -6.13 -0.85 -12.14
CA LYS A 30 -7.32 -0.82 -11.29
C LYS A 30 -8.49 -1.40 -12.07
N GLN A 31 -8.80 -2.66 -11.79
CA GLN A 31 -9.91 -3.36 -12.40
C GLN A 31 -11.20 -2.91 -11.74
N GLY A 32 -12.15 -2.58 -12.57
CA GLY A 32 -13.53 -2.36 -12.17
C GLY A 32 -13.75 -1.14 -11.29
N GLY A 33 -14.85 -0.50 -11.47
CA GLY A 33 -15.21 0.68 -10.69
C GLY A 33 -15.24 0.40 -9.19
N ILE A 34 -14.95 1.40 -8.41
CA ILE A 34 -15.24 1.40 -6.98
C ILE A 34 -16.76 1.14 -6.82
N PRO A 35 -17.16 0.21 -5.95
CA PRO A 35 -18.57 -0.10 -5.75
C PRO A 35 -19.39 1.15 -5.45
N GLU A 36 -20.64 1.16 -5.89
CA GLU A 36 -21.56 2.25 -5.63
C GLU A 36 -21.69 2.48 -4.12
N GLY A 37 -21.73 3.74 -3.68
CA GLY A 37 -21.77 4.10 -2.27
C GLY A 37 -20.42 4.03 -1.53
N THR A 38 -19.34 3.61 -2.18
CA THR A 38 -18.00 3.64 -1.56
C THR A 38 -17.50 5.08 -1.44
N LYS A 39 -17.03 5.46 -0.25
CA LYS A 39 -16.34 6.73 -0.03
C LYS A 39 -15.15 6.85 -1.00
N GLY A 40 -15.01 7.97 -1.64
CA GLY A 40 -13.95 8.21 -2.62
C GLY A 40 -14.29 7.85 -4.07
N LYS A 41 -15.48 7.31 -4.34
CA LYS A 41 -15.92 7.07 -5.73
C LYS A 41 -15.98 8.37 -6.55
N SER A 42 -16.43 9.45 -5.94
CA SER A 42 -16.51 10.75 -6.61
C SER A 42 -15.13 11.29 -7.00
N GLU A 43 -14.13 11.12 -6.16
CA GLU A 43 -12.74 11.54 -6.41
C GLU A 43 -12.11 10.70 -7.52
N TRP A 44 -12.38 9.41 -7.52
CA TRP A 44 -11.96 8.52 -8.59
C TRP A 44 -12.59 8.90 -9.94
N GLN A 45 -13.89 9.17 -9.95
CA GLN A 45 -14.58 9.60 -11.17
C GLN A 45 -14.04 10.94 -11.68
N LYS A 46 -13.78 11.90 -10.80
CA LYS A 46 -13.12 13.16 -11.16
C LYS A 46 -11.77 12.97 -11.82
N ALA A 47 -10.97 12.01 -11.34
CA ALA A 47 -9.68 11.69 -11.96
C ALA A 47 -9.85 11.12 -13.37
N ILE A 48 -10.83 10.23 -13.59
CA ILE A 48 -11.18 9.70 -14.91
C ILE A 48 -11.65 10.82 -15.84
N ASP A 49 -12.55 11.68 -15.37
CA ASP A 49 -13.09 12.81 -16.13
C ASP A 49 -11.98 13.83 -16.49
N ALA A 50 -10.94 13.92 -15.68
CA ALA A 50 -9.73 14.70 -15.96
C ALA A 50 -8.74 14.01 -16.90
N GLY A 51 -9.11 12.88 -17.51
CA GLY A 51 -8.29 12.15 -18.48
C GLY A 51 -7.38 11.07 -17.90
N TYR A 52 -7.58 10.70 -16.64
CA TYR A 52 -6.85 9.59 -16.06
C TYR A 52 -7.35 8.25 -16.61
N ASP A 53 -6.43 7.45 -17.14
CA ASP A 53 -6.76 6.13 -17.68
C ASP A 53 -7.01 5.12 -16.54
N PRO A 54 -8.26 4.64 -16.36
CA PRO A 54 -8.58 3.69 -15.31
C PRO A 54 -7.98 2.29 -15.55
N THR A 55 -7.44 2.03 -16.75
CA THR A 55 -6.76 0.78 -17.11
C THR A 55 -5.25 0.86 -16.90
N ALA A 56 -4.71 2.07 -16.61
CA ALA A 56 -3.29 2.25 -16.38
C ALA A 56 -2.79 1.38 -15.21
N VAL A 57 -1.55 0.92 -15.34
CA VAL A 57 -0.88 0.14 -14.29
C VAL A 57 -0.38 1.08 -13.20
N TYR A 58 -0.91 0.93 -11.99
CA TYR A 58 -0.54 1.78 -10.85
C TYR A 58 0.66 1.26 -10.10
N PHE A 59 0.75 -0.06 -9.98
CA PHE A 59 1.81 -0.74 -9.25
C PHE A 59 1.91 -2.21 -9.66
N GLN A 60 3.03 -2.81 -9.33
CA GLN A 60 3.21 -4.25 -9.36
C GLN A 60 2.91 -4.82 -7.98
N LEU A 61 2.15 -5.91 -7.93
CA LEU A 61 1.75 -6.59 -6.71
C LEU A 61 2.56 -7.87 -6.51
N PHE A 62 3.02 -8.06 -5.30
CA PHE A 62 3.66 -9.29 -4.83
C PHE A 62 2.90 -9.81 -3.61
N ASP A 63 2.61 -11.09 -3.60
CA ASP A 63 1.98 -11.81 -2.50
C ASP A 63 2.61 -13.21 -2.36
N LYS A 64 2.06 -14.03 -1.47
CA LYS A 64 2.54 -15.40 -1.22
C LYS A 64 2.54 -16.32 -2.46
N ASN A 65 1.84 -15.96 -3.55
CA ASN A 65 1.76 -16.78 -4.76
C ASN A 65 2.93 -16.49 -5.72
N ASN A 66 3.53 -15.31 -5.64
CA ASN A 66 4.63 -14.89 -6.53
C ASN A 66 5.90 -14.43 -5.83
N LEU A 67 5.88 -14.33 -4.50
CA LEU A 67 7.04 -13.97 -3.68
C LEU A 67 7.08 -14.82 -2.41
N GLN A 68 8.13 -15.62 -2.26
CA GLN A 68 8.31 -16.48 -1.07
C GLN A 68 9.21 -15.75 -0.06
N ILE A 69 8.59 -15.14 0.93
CA ILE A 69 9.25 -14.47 2.05
C ILE A 69 8.51 -14.77 3.36
N ASP A 70 9.24 -14.82 4.45
CA ASP A 70 8.68 -14.86 5.79
C ASP A 70 8.42 -13.43 6.26
N VAL A 71 7.16 -12.97 6.14
CA VAL A 71 6.75 -11.67 6.66
C VAL A 71 6.68 -11.75 8.19
N PRO A 72 7.36 -10.84 8.91
CA PRO A 72 7.26 -10.80 10.37
C PRO A 72 5.81 -10.76 10.83
N ASN A 73 5.50 -11.58 11.83
CA ASN A 73 4.17 -11.56 12.42
C ASN A 73 3.99 -10.31 13.28
N ILE A 74 3.12 -9.42 12.85
CA ILE A 74 2.76 -8.20 13.60
C ILE A 74 1.52 -8.38 14.47
N SER A 75 0.88 -9.57 14.39
CA SER A 75 -0.27 -9.91 15.22
C SER A 75 0.17 -10.36 16.61
N THR A 76 -0.31 -9.68 17.64
CA THR A 76 -0.10 -10.08 19.04
C THR A 76 -1.20 -11.01 19.56
N CYS A 77 -2.27 -11.28 18.79
CA CYS A 77 -3.51 -11.90 19.26
C CYS A 77 -3.88 -13.20 18.51
N GLY A 78 -2.97 -13.79 17.74
CA GLY A 78 -3.26 -15.00 16.98
C GLY A 78 -4.21 -14.80 15.78
N ARG A 79 -4.48 -13.55 15.39
CA ARG A 79 -5.32 -13.22 14.23
C ARG A 79 -4.61 -13.63 12.93
N GLN A 80 -5.37 -13.97 11.92
CA GLN A 80 -4.82 -14.31 10.60
C GLN A 80 -4.20 -13.09 9.95
N GLN A 81 -2.95 -13.24 9.50
CA GLN A 81 -2.19 -12.21 8.81
C GLN A 81 -2.21 -12.45 7.30
N HIS A 82 -2.71 -11.49 6.56
CA HIS A 82 -2.59 -11.41 5.12
C HIS A 82 -1.65 -10.26 4.75
N TRP A 83 -0.82 -10.45 3.75
CA TRP A 83 0.12 -9.44 3.32
C TRP A 83 0.23 -9.37 1.81
N TRP A 84 0.61 -8.21 1.34
CA TRP A 84 1.07 -7.96 -0.03
C TRP A 84 2.07 -6.82 -0.07
N ILE A 85 2.95 -6.87 -1.07
CA ILE A 85 3.91 -5.80 -1.34
C ILE A 85 3.51 -5.12 -2.63
N THR A 86 3.61 -3.80 -2.65
CA THR A 86 3.41 -2.98 -3.85
C THR A 86 4.73 -2.34 -4.26
N LYS A 87 5.10 -2.48 -5.55
CA LYS A 87 6.18 -1.73 -6.19
C LYS A 87 5.56 -0.73 -7.14
N MET A 88 5.69 0.55 -6.84
CA MET A 88 5.20 1.65 -7.66
C MET A 88 6.36 2.31 -8.39
N MET A 89 6.34 2.23 -9.71
CA MET A 89 7.38 2.81 -10.56
C MET A 89 7.28 4.34 -10.61
N PRO A 90 8.38 5.05 -10.92
CA PRO A 90 8.34 6.48 -11.22
C PRO A 90 7.27 6.84 -12.26
N GLY A 91 6.56 7.93 -12.03
CA GLY A 91 5.46 8.41 -12.89
C GLY A 91 4.09 7.78 -12.59
N ASN A 92 4.02 6.76 -11.76
CA ASN A 92 2.75 6.11 -11.42
C ASN A 92 2.09 6.76 -10.20
N PHE A 93 0.77 6.76 -10.20
CA PHE A 93 0.01 7.19 -9.04
C PHE A 93 -1.29 6.36 -8.89
N MET A 94 -1.78 6.29 -7.68
CA MET A 94 -3.07 5.72 -7.33
C MET A 94 -3.92 6.81 -6.70
N PRO A 95 -5.04 7.20 -7.31
CA PRO A 95 -5.94 8.21 -6.77
C PRO A 95 -6.46 7.86 -5.38
N MET A 96 -6.96 8.86 -4.68
CA MET A 96 -7.61 8.68 -3.39
C MET A 96 -8.81 7.75 -3.51
N HIS A 97 -8.82 6.71 -2.70
CA HIS A 97 -9.86 5.66 -2.70
C HIS A 97 -10.00 5.01 -1.33
N VAL A 98 -11.04 4.23 -1.18
CA VAL A 98 -11.22 3.29 -0.05
C VAL A 98 -11.16 1.89 -0.61
N ASP A 99 -10.43 1.00 0.03
CA ASP A 99 -10.37 -0.39 -0.41
C ASP A 99 -11.69 -1.13 -0.10
N PRO A 100 -12.31 -1.78 -1.10
CA PRO A 100 -13.62 -2.41 -0.91
C PRO A 100 -13.64 -3.49 0.18
N HIS A 101 -12.55 -4.24 0.31
CA HIS A 101 -12.46 -5.32 1.30
C HIS A 101 -12.49 -4.82 2.75
N THR A 102 -12.02 -3.60 3.00
CA THR A 102 -12.04 -3.02 4.35
C THR A 102 -13.41 -2.50 4.75
N VAL A 103 -14.25 -2.17 3.77
CA VAL A 103 -15.65 -1.80 4.02
C VAL A 103 -16.49 -3.02 4.42
N GLN A 104 -16.14 -4.20 3.89
CA GLN A 104 -16.85 -5.45 4.15
C GLN A 104 -16.39 -6.14 5.45
N GLN A 105 -15.16 -5.89 5.89
CA GLN A 105 -14.55 -6.54 7.05
C GLN A 105 -14.41 -5.54 8.21
N LYS A 106 -15.46 -5.44 9.02
CA LYS A 106 -15.57 -4.43 10.09
C LYS A 106 -14.48 -4.49 11.17
N ASN A 107 -13.80 -5.65 11.30
CA ASN A 107 -12.79 -5.89 12.36
C ASN A 107 -11.37 -6.11 11.79
N ALA A 108 -11.09 -5.59 10.59
CA ALA A 108 -9.76 -5.71 10.00
C ALA A 108 -8.85 -4.56 10.46
N ASP A 109 -7.70 -4.89 11.06
CA ASP A 109 -6.63 -3.92 11.25
C ASP A 109 -5.73 -3.89 10.01
N ARG A 110 -5.38 -2.70 9.58
CA ARG A 110 -4.47 -2.49 8.45
C ARG A 110 -3.21 -1.79 8.87
N PHE A 111 -2.11 -2.25 8.27
CA PHE A 111 -0.79 -1.69 8.51
C PHE A 111 -0.12 -1.35 7.19
N TRP A 112 0.51 -0.21 7.19
CA TRP A 112 1.32 0.29 6.10
C TRP A 112 2.78 0.36 6.56
N ILE A 113 3.69 -0.29 5.83
CA ILE A 113 5.07 -0.50 6.24
C ILE A 113 5.97 -0.20 5.05
N PRO A 114 6.67 0.94 5.03
CA PRO A 114 7.66 1.22 4.00
C PRO A 114 8.86 0.26 4.13
N LEU A 115 9.26 -0.33 3.02
CA LEU A 115 10.44 -1.21 2.98
C LEU A 115 11.72 -0.45 2.59
N GLN A 116 11.62 0.84 2.37
CA GLN A 116 12.72 1.76 2.05
C GLN A 116 12.55 3.03 2.89
N ASP A 117 13.65 3.73 3.15
CA ASP A 117 13.57 5.09 3.67
C ASP A 117 12.80 6.00 2.70
N TRP A 118 12.14 7.01 3.22
CA TRP A 118 11.47 8.00 2.39
C TRP A 118 12.45 8.65 1.41
N GLN A 119 12.00 8.79 0.19
CA GLN A 119 12.74 9.46 -0.87
C GLN A 119 11.87 10.55 -1.50
N SER A 120 12.52 11.63 -1.94
CA SER A 120 11.82 12.72 -2.61
C SER A 120 10.98 12.21 -3.78
N GLY A 121 9.70 12.57 -3.75
CA GLY A 121 8.71 12.11 -4.74
C GLY A 121 7.94 10.84 -4.35
N HIS A 122 8.32 10.16 -3.28
CA HIS A 122 7.50 9.08 -2.72
C HIS A 122 6.39 9.68 -1.86
N ILE A 123 5.16 9.61 -2.34
CA ILE A 123 3.99 10.22 -1.71
C ILE A 123 3.04 9.11 -1.26
N PHE A 124 2.60 9.21 -0.01
CA PHE A 124 1.45 8.47 0.49
C PHE A 124 0.49 9.45 1.16
N MET A 125 -0.74 9.44 0.68
CA MET A 125 -1.81 10.30 1.17
C MET A 125 -2.76 9.47 2.02
N TYR A 126 -3.10 9.96 3.19
CA TYR A 126 -4.06 9.34 4.08
C TYR A 126 -4.99 10.41 4.63
N GLU A 127 -6.27 10.35 4.26
CA GLU A 127 -7.27 11.36 4.53
C GLU A 127 -6.82 12.76 4.04
N ASP A 128 -6.47 13.66 4.93
CA ASP A 128 -6.13 15.06 4.63
C ASP A 128 -4.64 15.39 4.77
N TYR A 129 -3.78 14.37 4.97
CA TYR A 129 -2.34 14.62 5.09
C TYR A 129 -1.48 13.69 4.24
N VAL A 130 -0.25 14.12 4.00
CA VAL A 130 0.78 13.38 3.26
C VAL A 130 1.81 12.84 4.25
N THR A 131 2.13 11.56 4.13
CA THR A 131 3.16 10.91 4.95
C THR A 131 4.51 11.04 4.27
N THR A 132 5.46 11.68 4.95
CA THR A 132 6.86 11.86 4.54
C THR A 132 7.80 11.48 5.69
N ASP A 133 9.09 11.49 5.44
CA ASP A 133 10.15 11.29 6.46
C ASP A 133 10.11 9.96 7.22
N TYR A 134 9.36 8.98 6.69
CA TYR A 134 9.35 7.63 7.26
C TYR A 134 10.68 6.91 7.03
N LYS A 135 10.96 5.96 7.89
CA LYS A 135 12.13 5.06 7.79
C LYS A 135 11.69 3.67 7.35
N LYS A 136 12.60 2.96 6.70
CA LYS A 136 12.34 1.56 6.34
C LYS A 136 11.98 0.74 7.58
N GLY A 137 10.96 -0.07 7.45
CA GLY A 137 10.46 -0.91 8.53
C GLY A 137 9.51 -0.21 9.50
N ASP A 138 9.29 1.10 9.40
CA ASP A 138 8.30 1.79 10.24
C ASP A 138 6.91 1.17 10.04
N ILE A 139 6.22 0.94 11.14
CA ILE A 139 4.89 0.32 11.14
C ILE A 139 3.86 1.38 11.49
N PHE A 140 2.97 1.66 10.54
CA PHE A 140 1.85 2.58 10.74
C PHE A 140 0.54 1.80 10.67
N GLN A 141 -0.26 1.92 11.71
CA GLN A 141 -1.62 1.39 11.74
C GLN A 141 -2.60 2.41 11.19
N TYR A 142 -3.52 1.96 10.35
CA TYR A 142 -4.67 2.75 9.93
C TYR A 142 -5.62 2.90 11.13
N GLU A 143 -5.90 4.12 11.57
CA GLU A 143 -6.87 4.38 12.64
C GLU A 143 -8.30 4.13 12.17
N ASN A 144 -8.51 4.23 10.87
CA ASN A 144 -9.73 3.86 10.19
C ASN A 144 -9.37 3.03 8.97
N SER A 145 -9.68 1.73 8.98
CA SER A 145 -9.39 0.83 7.87
C SER A 145 -10.11 1.20 6.57
N ALA A 146 -11.21 1.94 6.68
CA ALA A 146 -11.98 2.49 5.56
C ALA A 146 -11.60 3.96 5.23
N ALA A 147 -10.45 4.45 5.69
CA ALA A 147 -9.99 5.79 5.38
C ALA A 147 -9.68 5.96 3.88
N LEU A 148 -9.94 7.17 3.38
CA LEU A 148 -9.46 7.58 2.07
C LEU A 148 -7.93 7.60 2.07
N HIS A 149 -7.34 6.94 1.08
CA HIS A 149 -5.89 6.93 0.90
C HIS A 149 -5.52 6.84 -0.57
N GLY A 150 -4.32 7.27 -0.87
CA GLY A 150 -3.78 7.25 -2.22
C GLY A 150 -2.25 7.28 -2.18
N ALA A 151 -1.63 7.12 -3.33
CA ALA A 151 -0.18 7.12 -3.43
C ALA A 151 0.29 7.67 -4.77
N ALA A 152 1.46 8.29 -4.79
CA ALA A 152 2.14 8.67 -6.02
C ALA A 152 3.64 8.43 -5.89
N ASN A 153 4.27 8.19 -7.03
CA ASN A 153 5.71 8.19 -7.15
C ASN A 153 6.11 9.16 -8.26
N ILE A 154 6.39 10.40 -7.87
CA ILE A 154 6.90 11.44 -8.76
C ILE A 154 8.43 11.59 -8.65
N GLY A 155 9.07 10.67 -7.94
CA GLY A 155 10.52 10.57 -7.80
C GLY A 155 11.17 9.81 -8.96
N SER A 156 12.43 9.44 -8.77
CA SER A 156 13.25 8.74 -9.76
C SER A 156 13.49 7.25 -9.46
N THR A 157 13.07 6.78 -8.30
CA THR A 157 13.29 5.40 -7.84
C THR A 157 11.98 4.71 -7.55
N PRO A 158 11.88 3.38 -7.72
CA PRO A 158 10.68 2.63 -7.34
C PRO A 158 10.39 2.76 -5.84
N ARG A 159 9.11 2.85 -5.50
CA ARG A 159 8.61 2.90 -4.13
C ARG A 159 8.07 1.53 -3.76
N VAL A 160 8.60 0.92 -2.70
CA VAL A 160 8.24 -0.43 -2.24
C VAL A 160 7.63 -0.39 -0.84
N ILE A 161 6.42 -0.90 -0.73
CA ILE A 161 5.62 -0.89 0.51
C ILE A 161 5.08 -2.29 0.79
N LEU A 162 5.19 -2.73 2.03
CA LEU A 162 4.47 -3.88 2.56
C LEU A 162 3.16 -3.39 3.18
N GLN A 163 2.07 -4.03 2.82
CA GLN A 163 0.78 -3.86 3.49
C GLN A 163 0.42 -5.17 4.20
N VAL A 164 -0.07 -5.05 5.40
CA VAL A 164 -0.54 -6.17 6.21
C VAL A 164 -1.95 -5.90 6.67
N THR A 165 -2.79 -6.93 6.63
CA THR A 165 -4.14 -6.88 7.18
C THR A 165 -4.31 -8.07 8.15
N LEU A 166 -4.80 -7.77 9.33
CA LEU A 166 -5.16 -8.77 10.34
C LEU A 166 -6.68 -8.95 10.35
N HIS A 167 -7.10 -10.20 10.29
CA HIS A 167 -8.52 -10.60 10.36
C HIS A 167 -8.76 -11.50 11.55
N GLU A 168 -10.00 -11.50 12.06
CA GLU A 168 -10.47 -12.47 13.05
C GLU A 168 -10.59 -13.86 12.46
#